data_06bfa96310a2802970fb85101b13a9ab
#
_entry.id   06bfa96310a2802970fb85101b13a9ab
#
_cell.length_a   1.000
_cell.length_b   1.000
_cell.length_c   1.000
_cell.angle_alpha   90.00
_cell.angle_beta   90.00
_cell.angle_gamma   90.00
#
_symmetry.space_group_name_H-M   'P 1'
#
loop_
_entity.id
_entity.type
_entity.pdbx_description
1 polymer ?
#
loop_
_entity_poly.entity_id
_entity_poly.type
_entity_poly.pdbx_seq_one_letter_code
_entity_poly.pdbx_strand_id
1 'polypeptide(L)'
;MVGGIKAMSGVRDLVRGGNVAARAANFFSKRLTPAQFSLDAVLRDAARAAGVAEITNPSKDLEHHRWWNKLCQACGDKTVTNYGGQLLRDKLVNALAQRLAIDELYRLNGSEIAKEQIIQPIVVMGLPRSNGHFAAQVISSSGLFAVPKQCDTLSPSLMMEGDRQAVFQKKFKHFRRINPDFMCVRVPDMMQIDDDLTLQLMTPQSFAWGMLHGLDDYLLESLEEDQTPVYAQVKRTLQVLQWYQRCGHLTSPVPKEYEPVENPMETQKYGTKSSVLRPQWVLYCPFAILSSDAFNDVFPDMRAIWVHRALSQCIPSLCSSLCLHNALYTGKPPTDAQLALMGEKVLGIFGSGAEYAIDYYGGFDQQTRMVHWSNRDVKRHCTRLAQKTLAHFGIDLDRFRRMQMINGQTQYIEKPRPAARLTVAVLCAARGCDRRRLQGLHLPV
;
A
#
# COMPACT_ATOMS: atom_id res chain seq x y z
N MET A 1 -16.87 -12.61 -34.17
CA MET A 1 -15.58 -12.10 -34.65
C MET A 1 -15.32 -10.61 -34.34
N VAL A 2 -16.32 -9.74 -34.21
CA VAL A 2 -16.15 -8.30 -33.94
C VAL A 2 -15.73 -8.00 -32.48
N GLY A 3 -16.06 -8.86 -31.52
CA GLY A 3 -15.67 -8.69 -30.12
C GLY A 3 -14.19 -8.94 -29.81
N GLY A 4 -13.51 -9.76 -30.62
CA GLY A 4 -12.09 -10.08 -30.46
C GLY A 4 -11.15 -8.95 -30.85
N ILE A 5 -11.53 -8.12 -31.80
CA ILE A 5 -10.69 -7.04 -32.32
C ILE A 5 -10.59 -5.85 -31.35
N LYS A 6 -11.69 -5.54 -30.63
CA LYS A 6 -11.68 -4.49 -29.58
C LYS A 6 -10.91 -4.90 -28.32
N ALA A 7 -10.89 -6.19 -27.98
CA ALA A 7 -10.07 -6.70 -26.88
C ALA A 7 -8.57 -6.59 -27.18
N MET A 8 -8.16 -6.85 -28.44
CA MET A 8 -6.76 -6.72 -28.87
C MET A 8 -6.26 -5.26 -28.91
N SER A 9 -7.14 -4.26 -29.12
CA SER A 9 -6.72 -2.85 -29.10
C SER A 9 -6.33 -2.39 -27.70
N GLY A 10 -7.07 -2.79 -26.65
CA GLY A 10 -6.74 -2.44 -25.27
C GLY A 10 -5.41 -3.02 -24.76
N VAL A 11 -5.05 -4.22 -25.24
CA VAL A 11 -3.72 -4.84 -24.97
C VAL A 11 -2.62 -4.11 -25.71
N ARG A 12 -2.85 -3.76 -26.97
CA ARG A 12 -1.89 -2.97 -27.76
C ARG A 12 -1.63 -1.60 -27.12
N ASP A 13 -2.62 -0.99 -26.50
CA ASP A 13 -2.47 0.32 -25.85
C ASP A 13 -1.71 0.22 -24.53
N LEU A 14 -1.87 -0.87 -23.75
CA LEU A 14 -1.05 -1.16 -22.56
C LEU A 14 0.39 -1.56 -22.93
N VAL A 15 0.55 -2.34 -24.00
CA VAL A 15 1.88 -2.66 -24.56
C VAL A 15 2.57 -1.38 -25.06
N ARG A 16 1.83 -0.41 -25.62
CA ARG A 16 2.37 0.91 -25.98
C ARG A 16 2.82 1.72 -24.76
N GLY A 17 2.07 1.67 -23.66
CA GLY A 17 2.45 2.32 -22.41
C GLY A 17 3.69 1.71 -21.77
N GLY A 18 3.75 0.38 -21.69
CA GLY A 18 4.98 -0.33 -21.33
C GLY A 18 6.17 0.03 -22.20
N ASN A 19 5.95 0.44 -23.45
CA ASN A 19 7.00 0.87 -24.36
C ASN A 19 7.66 2.21 -23.98
N VAL A 20 6.96 3.14 -23.34
CA VAL A 20 7.58 4.38 -22.87
C VAL A 20 8.49 4.10 -21.68
N ALA A 21 8.01 3.33 -20.70
CA ALA A 21 8.80 2.91 -19.54
C ALA A 21 10.01 2.06 -19.98
N ALA A 22 9.81 1.11 -20.89
CA ALA A 22 10.88 0.28 -21.46
C ALA A 22 11.93 1.10 -22.21
N ARG A 23 11.50 2.06 -23.03
CA ARG A 23 12.44 2.97 -23.75
C ARG A 23 13.22 3.84 -22.77
N ALA A 24 12.59 4.37 -21.74
CA ALA A 24 13.27 5.13 -20.70
C ALA A 24 14.33 4.26 -19.98
N ALA A 25 13.97 3.04 -19.57
CA ALA A 25 14.90 2.10 -18.95
C ALA A 25 16.11 1.80 -19.85
N ASN A 26 15.88 1.49 -21.10
CA ASN A 26 16.95 1.20 -22.08
C ASN A 26 17.83 2.44 -22.38
N PHE A 27 17.23 3.62 -22.48
CA PHE A 27 17.97 4.87 -22.72
C PHE A 27 18.92 5.19 -21.56
N PHE A 28 18.42 5.15 -20.33
CA PHE A 28 19.25 5.43 -19.15
C PHE A 28 20.30 4.33 -18.90
N SER A 29 19.98 3.07 -19.20
CA SER A 29 20.90 1.93 -19.01
C SER A 29 22.21 2.06 -19.76
N LYS A 30 22.26 2.76 -20.89
CA LYS A 30 23.49 2.97 -21.68
C LYS A 30 24.58 3.72 -20.91
N ARG A 31 24.24 4.43 -19.84
CA ARG A 31 25.13 5.29 -19.06
C ARG A 31 25.37 4.77 -17.64
N LEU A 32 24.83 3.61 -17.30
CA LEU A 32 24.88 3.04 -15.97
C LEU A 32 25.59 1.69 -15.97
N THR A 33 26.30 1.42 -14.89
CA THR A 33 26.85 0.11 -14.59
C THR A 33 25.77 -0.79 -13.97
N PRO A 34 25.91 -2.13 -14.05
CA PRO A 34 25.04 -3.05 -13.35
C PRO A 34 24.97 -2.75 -11.85
N ALA A 35 23.79 -2.87 -11.28
CA ALA A 35 23.59 -2.72 -9.85
C ALA A 35 24.17 -3.92 -9.09
N GLN A 36 24.74 -3.66 -7.91
CA GLN A 36 25.25 -4.71 -7.02
C GLN A 36 24.24 -4.95 -5.90
N PHE A 37 23.91 -6.20 -5.67
CA PHE A 37 22.91 -6.64 -4.67
C PHE A 37 23.53 -7.44 -3.51
N SER A 38 24.86 -7.30 -3.23
CA SER A 38 25.40 -7.91 -2.01
C SER A 38 24.78 -7.23 -0.78
N LEU A 39 24.41 -8.04 0.22
CA LEU A 39 23.78 -7.54 1.44
C LEU A 39 24.66 -6.50 2.14
N ASP A 40 25.99 -6.75 2.22
CA ASP A 40 26.93 -5.80 2.85
C ASP A 40 26.95 -4.43 2.16
N ALA A 41 26.87 -4.41 0.80
CA ALA A 41 26.84 -3.15 0.06
C ALA A 41 25.51 -2.42 0.28
N VAL A 42 24.39 -3.15 0.32
CA VAL A 42 23.06 -2.62 0.59
C VAL A 42 22.97 -2.08 2.02
N LEU A 43 23.48 -2.82 3.00
CA LEU A 43 23.53 -2.41 4.41
C LEU A 43 24.35 -1.15 4.61
N ARG A 44 25.56 -1.06 4.03
CA ARG A 44 26.40 0.15 4.14
C ARG A 44 25.72 1.38 3.55
N ASP A 45 25.09 1.23 2.39
CA ASP A 45 24.41 2.36 1.76
C ASP A 45 23.13 2.75 2.52
N ALA A 46 22.40 1.77 3.05
CA ALA A 46 21.22 2.00 3.88
C ALA A 46 21.59 2.71 5.20
N ALA A 47 22.64 2.27 5.89
CA ALA A 47 23.12 2.91 7.11
C ALA A 47 23.54 4.37 6.87
N ARG A 48 24.28 4.59 5.77
CA ARG A 48 24.66 5.96 5.37
C ARG A 48 23.44 6.83 5.08
N ALA A 49 22.46 6.29 4.37
CA ALA A 49 21.22 7.00 4.05
C ALA A 49 20.36 7.25 5.30
N ALA A 50 20.38 6.36 6.27
CA ALA A 50 19.70 6.51 7.55
C ALA A 50 20.40 7.47 8.51
N GLY A 51 21.65 7.86 8.25
CA GLY A 51 22.48 8.65 9.16
C GLY A 51 22.88 7.90 10.44
N VAL A 52 22.89 6.56 10.39
CA VAL A 52 23.26 5.69 11.52
C VAL A 52 24.74 5.36 11.40
N ALA A 53 25.54 5.71 12.42
CA ALA A 53 27.01 5.67 12.37
C ALA A 53 27.57 4.23 12.30
N GLU A 54 26.92 3.29 12.92
CA GLU A 54 27.23 1.84 12.84
C GLU A 54 25.93 1.04 12.93
N ILE A 55 25.83 0.01 12.11
CA ILE A 55 24.84 -1.03 12.33
C ILE A 55 25.34 -1.82 13.55
N THR A 56 24.96 -1.37 14.74
CA THR A 56 25.25 -2.10 15.96
C THR A 56 24.57 -3.46 15.87
N ASN A 57 25.30 -4.41 15.32
CA ASN A 57 25.01 -5.82 15.32
C ASN A 57 23.79 -6.25 14.48
N PRO A 58 23.94 -6.37 13.13
CA PRO A 58 22.92 -7.02 12.30
C PRO A 58 22.66 -8.48 12.70
N SER A 59 23.52 -9.04 13.54
CA SER A 59 23.45 -10.42 14.00
C SER A 59 22.48 -10.68 15.16
N LYS A 60 21.84 -9.67 15.73
CA LYS A 60 20.85 -9.90 16.81
C LYS A 60 19.54 -10.50 16.30
N ASP A 61 19.28 -10.38 15.00
CA ASP A 61 18.12 -11.01 14.37
C ASP A 61 18.58 -11.80 13.13
N LEU A 62 19.09 -13.00 13.39
CA LEU A 62 19.61 -13.93 12.36
C LEU A 62 18.57 -14.21 11.27
N GLU A 63 17.29 -14.26 11.63
CA GLU A 63 16.23 -14.54 10.69
C GLU A 63 15.98 -13.35 9.75
N HIS A 64 15.92 -12.13 10.27
CA HIS A 64 15.83 -10.91 9.47
C HIS A 64 17.01 -10.77 8.53
N HIS A 65 18.24 -11.07 9.01
CA HIS A 65 19.44 -11.03 8.18
C HIS A 65 19.39 -12.07 7.05
N ARG A 66 18.93 -13.29 7.34
CA ARG A 66 18.70 -14.34 6.34
C ARG A 66 17.74 -13.88 5.25
N TRP A 67 16.62 -13.25 5.62
CA TRP A 67 15.61 -12.78 4.68
C TRP A 67 16.08 -11.58 3.85
N TRP A 68 16.84 -10.64 4.43
CA TRP A 68 17.48 -9.55 3.65
C TRP A 68 18.47 -10.11 2.64
N ASN A 69 19.24 -11.15 3.00
CA ASN A 69 20.16 -11.80 2.07
C ASN A 69 19.41 -12.50 0.93
N LYS A 70 18.35 -13.26 1.24
CA LYS A 70 17.47 -13.88 0.23
C LYS A 70 16.87 -12.84 -0.72
N LEU A 71 16.39 -11.72 -0.21
CA LEU A 71 15.83 -10.64 -1.00
C LEU A 71 16.87 -9.98 -1.91
N CYS A 72 18.08 -9.75 -1.42
CA CYS A 72 19.20 -9.27 -2.23
C CYS A 72 19.54 -10.25 -3.37
N GLN A 73 19.57 -11.54 -3.09
CA GLN A 73 19.80 -12.59 -4.11
C GLN A 73 18.67 -12.58 -5.15
N ALA A 74 17.41 -12.61 -4.73
CA ALA A 74 16.26 -12.56 -5.65
C ALA A 74 16.26 -11.29 -6.53
N CYS A 75 16.69 -10.16 -5.99
CA CYS A 75 16.86 -8.93 -6.77
C CYS A 75 18.03 -9.03 -7.77
N GLY A 76 19.11 -9.70 -7.39
CA GLY A 76 20.29 -9.92 -8.24
C GLY A 76 20.04 -10.90 -9.37
N ASP A 77 19.25 -11.94 -9.12
CA ASP A 77 18.92 -12.99 -10.11
C ASP A 77 17.88 -12.51 -11.13
N LYS A 78 17.13 -11.45 -10.81
CA LYS A 78 16.14 -10.91 -11.73
C LYS A 78 16.79 -10.31 -12.98
N THR A 79 16.33 -10.77 -14.13
CA THR A 79 16.75 -10.18 -15.43
C THR A 79 16.21 -8.76 -15.58
N VAL A 80 17.08 -7.78 -15.45
CA VAL A 80 16.77 -6.34 -15.50
C VAL A 80 17.78 -5.60 -16.38
N THR A 81 17.37 -4.41 -16.84
CA THR A 81 18.32 -3.45 -17.42
C THR A 81 19.20 -2.83 -16.33
N ASN A 82 20.34 -2.24 -16.67
CA ASN A 82 21.16 -1.53 -15.67
C ASN A 82 20.37 -0.45 -14.93
N TYR A 83 19.53 0.30 -15.64
CA TYR A 83 18.65 1.29 -15.00
C TYR A 83 17.60 0.65 -14.09
N GLY A 84 16.96 -0.43 -14.58
CA GLY A 84 15.99 -1.19 -13.78
C GLY A 84 16.61 -1.79 -12.52
N GLY A 85 17.83 -2.28 -12.63
CA GLY A 85 18.61 -2.77 -11.49
C GLY A 85 18.92 -1.67 -10.48
N GLN A 86 19.34 -0.47 -10.94
CA GLN A 86 19.55 0.66 -10.03
C GLN A 86 18.25 1.08 -9.33
N LEU A 87 17.13 1.16 -10.06
CA LEU A 87 15.82 1.46 -9.45
C LEU A 87 15.42 0.43 -8.38
N LEU A 88 15.64 -0.86 -8.65
CA LEU A 88 15.31 -1.92 -7.69
C LEU A 88 16.22 -1.85 -6.46
N ARG A 89 17.52 -1.60 -6.70
CA ARG A 89 18.48 -1.41 -5.62
C ARG A 89 18.16 -0.17 -4.76
N ASP A 90 17.80 0.94 -5.38
CA ASP A 90 17.41 2.16 -4.65
C ASP A 90 16.20 1.92 -3.74
N LYS A 91 15.22 1.12 -4.20
CA LYS A 91 14.08 0.72 -3.36
C LYS A 91 14.51 -0.12 -2.18
N LEU A 92 15.39 -1.09 -2.40
CA LEU A 92 15.91 -1.98 -1.38
C LEU A 92 16.71 -1.19 -0.32
N VAL A 93 17.64 -0.34 -0.76
CA VAL A 93 18.42 0.55 0.12
C VAL A 93 17.50 1.49 0.90
N ASN A 94 16.51 2.12 0.23
CA ASN A 94 15.60 3.03 0.93
C ASN A 94 14.75 2.32 1.97
N ALA A 95 14.19 1.15 1.66
CA ALA A 95 13.36 0.38 2.60
C ALA A 95 14.15 -0.02 3.84
N LEU A 96 15.38 -0.53 3.65
CA LEU A 96 16.26 -0.89 4.75
C LEU A 96 16.72 0.35 5.53
N ALA A 97 17.03 1.46 4.87
CA ALA A 97 17.39 2.72 5.52
C ALA A 97 16.25 3.25 6.40
N GLN A 98 15.00 3.20 5.91
CA GLN A 98 13.83 3.60 6.71
C GLN A 98 13.66 2.66 7.93
N ARG A 99 13.88 1.36 7.76
CA ARG A 99 13.85 0.41 8.87
C ARG A 99 14.90 0.76 9.93
N LEU A 100 16.15 0.96 9.52
CA LEU A 100 17.24 1.33 10.42
C LEU A 100 16.97 2.66 11.15
N ALA A 101 16.44 3.64 10.44
CA ALA A 101 16.08 4.93 11.04
C ALA A 101 14.93 4.80 12.06
N ILE A 102 13.92 3.97 11.81
CA ILE A 102 12.85 3.67 12.77
C ILE A 102 13.42 2.93 14.00
N ASP A 103 14.28 1.95 13.80
CA ASP A 103 14.91 1.21 14.90
C ASP A 103 15.79 2.11 15.77
N GLU A 104 16.51 3.06 15.15
CA GLU A 104 17.30 4.07 15.88
C GLU A 104 16.41 5.04 16.67
N LEU A 105 15.28 5.47 16.11
CA LEU A 105 14.30 6.28 16.84
C LEU A 105 13.78 5.56 18.09
N TYR A 106 13.48 4.25 17.97
CA TYR A 106 13.08 3.45 19.12
C TYR A 106 14.22 3.28 20.14
N ARG A 107 15.47 3.20 19.69
CA ARG A 107 16.61 3.15 20.58
C ARG A 107 16.79 4.45 21.38
N LEU A 108 16.56 5.59 20.75
CA LEU A 108 16.72 6.92 21.34
C LEU A 108 15.51 7.37 22.17
N ASN A 109 14.30 7.07 21.70
CA ASN A 109 13.05 7.61 22.24
C ASN A 109 12.02 6.52 22.55
N GLY A 110 12.45 5.27 22.74
CA GLY A 110 11.55 4.12 22.86
C GLY A 110 10.50 4.23 23.94
N SER A 111 10.86 4.82 25.10
CA SER A 111 9.92 5.04 26.20
C SER A 111 8.78 6.02 25.85
N GLU A 112 9.03 6.99 24.99
CA GLU A 112 8.02 7.95 24.53
C GLU A 112 7.20 7.37 23.37
N ILE A 113 7.85 6.72 22.40
CA ILE A 113 7.17 6.11 21.26
C ILE A 113 6.28 4.95 21.71
N ALA A 114 6.70 4.15 22.70
CA ALA A 114 5.91 3.03 23.23
C ALA A 114 4.58 3.49 23.90
N LYS A 115 4.48 4.75 24.31
CA LYS A 115 3.24 5.32 24.82
C LYS A 115 2.21 5.58 23.73
N GLU A 116 2.66 5.63 22.47
CA GLU A 116 1.79 5.82 21.31
C GLU A 116 1.07 4.50 21.00
N GLN A 117 -0.22 4.45 21.29
CA GLN A 117 -1.06 3.28 21.05
C GLN A 117 -1.90 3.50 19.79
N ILE A 118 -1.92 2.54 18.90
CA ILE A 118 -2.83 2.52 17.75
C ILE A 118 -4.08 1.79 18.20
N ILE A 119 -5.14 2.54 18.47
CA ILE A 119 -6.37 2.03 19.08
C ILE A 119 -7.49 2.02 18.06
N GLN A 120 -8.18 0.88 17.94
CA GLN A 120 -9.34 0.69 17.07
C GLN A 120 -9.19 1.31 15.68
N PRO A 121 -8.10 1.02 14.94
CA PRO A 121 -7.94 1.60 13.62
C PRO A 121 -9.09 1.18 12.71
N ILE A 122 -9.57 2.13 11.88
CA ILE A 122 -10.53 1.81 10.82
C ILE A 122 -9.71 1.30 9.62
N VAL A 123 -9.89 0.02 9.29
CA VAL A 123 -9.15 -0.64 8.23
C VAL A 123 -10.03 -0.84 7.01
N VAL A 124 -9.71 -0.19 5.93
CA VAL A 124 -10.33 -0.44 4.63
C VAL A 124 -9.55 -1.54 3.94
N MET A 125 -10.17 -2.69 3.73
CA MET A 125 -9.55 -3.88 3.16
C MET A 125 -10.36 -4.48 2.01
N GLY A 126 -9.84 -5.53 1.41
CA GLY A 126 -10.45 -6.26 0.30
C GLY A 126 -9.47 -6.42 -0.86
N LEU A 127 -9.93 -7.01 -1.95
CA LEU A 127 -9.08 -7.23 -3.12
C LEU A 127 -8.44 -5.91 -3.61
N PRO A 128 -7.16 -5.90 -3.97
CA PRO A 128 -6.56 -4.77 -4.65
C PRO A 128 -7.41 -4.38 -5.87
N ARG A 129 -7.58 -3.09 -6.12
CA ARG A 129 -8.44 -2.57 -7.21
C ARG A 129 -9.95 -2.69 -6.98
N SER A 130 -10.40 -3.01 -5.78
CA SER A 130 -11.83 -2.99 -5.40
C SER A 130 -12.43 -1.60 -5.19
N ASN A 131 -11.66 -0.52 -5.31
CA ASN A 131 -11.93 0.87 -4.90
C ASN A 131 -11.77 1.14 -3.38
N GLY A 132 -11.07 0.26 -2.66
CA GLY A 132 -10.75 0.49 -1.24
C GLY A 132 -9.98 1.80 -1.01
N HIS A 133 -9.01 2.12 -1.88
CA HIS A 133 -8.29 3.40 -1.80
C HIS A 133 -9.22 4.63 -1.91
N PHE A 134 -10.21 4.58 -2.80
CA PHE A 134 -11.20 5.65 -2.91
C PHE A 134 -12.07 5.76 -1.64
N ALA A 135 -12.50 4.62 -1.10
CA ALA A 135 -13.26 4.56 0.14
C ALA A 135 -12.47 5.17 1.32
N ALA A 136 -11.22 4.75 1.49
CA ALA A 136 -10.32 5.27 2.52
C ALA A 136 -10.06 6.78 2.35
N GLN A 137 -9.87 7.24 1.11
CA GLN A 137 -9.69 8.66 0.81
C GLN A 137 -10.91 9.50 1.18
N VAL A 138 -12.12 9.02 0.91
CA VAL A 138 -13.35 9.73 1.28
C VAL A 138 -13.49 9.81 2.79
N ILE A 139 -13.24 8.72 3.52
CA ILE A 139 -13.29 8.71 4.99
C ILE A 139 -12.24 9.68 5.56
N SER A 140 -11.01 9.63 5.06
CA SER A 140 -9.90 10.49 5.52
C SER A 140 -10.17 11.98 5.28
N SER A 141 -10.95 12.32 4.25
CA SER A 141 -11.30 13.70 3.92
C SER A 141 -12.16 14.38 4.99
N SER A 142 -12.75 13.62 5.92
CA SER A 142 -13.43 14.19 7.09
C SER A 142 -12.50 15.02 7.98
N GLY A 143 -11.19 14.78 7.93
CA GLY A 143 -10.20 15.42 8.78
C GLY A 143 -10.23 14.97 10.26
N LEU A 144 -11.01 13.90 10.58
CA LEU A 144 -11.10 13.34 11.94
C LEU A 144 -9.97 12.37 12.28
N PHE A 145 -9.37 11.80 11.26
CA PHE A 145 -8.52 10.63 11.39
C PHE A 145 -7.08 10.93 11.03
N ALA A 146 -6.14 10.30 11.72
CA ALA A 146 -4.79 10.16 11.22
C ALA A 146 -4.79 9.18 10.06
N VAL A 147 -3.97 9.46 9.05
CA VAL A 147 -3.80 8.59 7.88
C VAL A 147 -2.33 8.54 7.47
N PRO A 148 -1.82 7.40 7.00
CA PRO A 148 -0.52 7.36 6.37
C PRO A 148 -0.62 8.06 5.01
N LYS A 149 -0.01 9.24 4.86
CA LYS A 149 0.02 9.96 3.59
C LYS A 149 1.16 9.43 2.72
N GLN A 150 1.08 9.63 1.40
CA GLN A 150 2.12 9.16 0.49
C GLN A 150 3.51 9.75 0.80
N CYS A 151 3.59 10.98 1.27
CA CYS A 151 4.86 11.55 1.73
C CYS A 151 5.38 10.87 3.00
N ASP A 152 4.49 10.45 3.90
CA ASP A 152 4.84 9.81 5.16
C ASP A 152 5.29 8.35 4.94
N THR A 153 4.64 7.62 4.03
CA THR A 153 4.99 6.23 3.72
C THR A 153 6.32 6.11 2.97
N LEU A 154 6.63 7.09 2.10
CA LEU A 154 7.88 7.13 1.36
C LEU A 154 9.09 7.53 2.22
N SER A 155 8.87 8.26 3.29
CA SER A 155 9.91 8.73 4.21
C SER A 155 9.31 8.87 5.61
N PRO A 156 9.01 7.77 6.29
CA PRO A 156 8.37 7.81 7.61
C PRO A 156 9.29 8.34 8.69
N SER A 157 10.61 8.18 8.54
CA SER A 157 11.57 8.76 9.46
C SER A 157 11.99 10.18 9.05
N LEU A 158 11.89 11.14 9.97
CA LEU A 158 12.42 12.49 9.79
C LEU A 158 13.95 12.55 9.88
N MET A 159 14.59 11.50 10.35
CA MET A 159 16.06 11.44 10.44
C MET A 159 16.74 11.43 9.06
N MET A 160 16.02 10.99 8.04
CA MET A 160 16.61 10.77 6.71
C MET A 160 16.60 12.00 5.81
N GLU A 161 16.23 13.18 6.27
CA GLU A 161 16.31 14.47 5.59
C GLU A 161 15.08 15.34 5.56
N GLY A 162 15.36 16.67 5.68
CA GLY A 162 14.90 17.79 4.90
C GLY A 162 13.42 17.83 4.51
N ASP A 163 13.07 18.73 3.63
CA ASP A 163 11.70 18.92 3.15
C ASP A 163 11.15 17.69 2.40
N ARG A 164 10.35 16.88 3.09
CA ARG A 164 9.63 15.72 2.53
C ARG A 164 8.84 16.06 1.26
N GLN A 165 8.30 17.28 1.18
CA GLN A 165 7.53 17.73 0.03
C GLN A 165 8.43 17.87 -1.18
N ALA A 166 9.58 18.49 -1.04
CA ALA A 166 10.54 18.64 -2.12
C ALA A 166 11.07 17.28 -2.59
N VAL A 167 11.37 16.36 -1.67
CA VAL A 167 11.81 15.00 -1.98
C VAL A 167 10.72 14.25 -2.74
N PHE A 168 9.47 14.29 -2.28
CA PHE A 168 8.33 13.66 -2.95
C PHE A 168 8.15 14.23 -4.35
N GLN A 169 8.10 15.56 -4.50
CA GLN A 169 7.89 16.22 -5.79
C GLN A 169 8.99 15.88 -6.79
N LYS A 170 10.27 15.84 -6.36
CA LYS A 170 11.40 15.45 -7.19
C LYS A 170 11.27 14.00 -7.70
N LYS A 171 10.98 13.05 -6.77
CA LYS A 171 10.78 11.64 -7.10
C LYS A 171 9.57 11.47 -8.03
N PHE A 172 8.46 12.15 -7.73
CA PHE A 172 7.24 12.08 -8.54
C PHE A 172 7.41 12.69 -9.94
N LYS A 173 8.05 13.85 -10.06
CA LYS A 173 8.35 14.48 -11.35
C LYS A 173 9.19 13.56 -12.22
N HIS A 174 10.19 12.90 -11.65
CA HIS A 174 11.01 11.91 -12.36
C HIS A 174 10.16 10.70 -12.79
N PHE A 175 9.44 10.09 -11.85
CA PHE A 175 8.59 8.92 -12.12
C PHE A 175 7.54 9.18 -13.21
N ARG A 176 6.87 10.33 -13.17
CA ARG A 176 5.90 10.72 -14.21
C ARG A 176 6.52 10.84 -15.60
N ARG A 177 7.79 11.23 -15.69
CA ARG A 177 8.50 11.32 -16.98
C ARG A 177 8.85 9.97 -17.55
N ILE A 178 9.24 9.01 -16.71
CA ILE A 178 9.69 7.70 -17.15
C ILE A 178 8.55 6.68 -17.24
N ASN A 179 7.45 6.88 -16.52
CA ASN A 179 6.28 6.00 -16.53
C ASN A 179 4.97 6.79 -16.56
N PRO A 180 4.69 7.56 -17.63
CA PRO A 180 3.50 8.41 -17.73
C PRO A 180 2.20 7.61 -17.67
N ASP A 181 2.20 6.37 -18.16
CA ASP A 181 1.00 5.53 -18.23
C ASP A 181 0.59 4.99 -16.86
N PHE A 182 1.50 4.98 -15.89
CA PHE A 182 1.14 4.68 -14.50
C PHE A 182 0.15 5.70 -13.92
N MET A 183 0.11 6.91 -14.44
CA MET A 183 -0.88 7.92 -14.07
C MET A 183 -2.32 7.47 -14.34
N CYS A 184 -2.52 6.53 -15.27
CA CYS A 184 -3.83 5.90 -15.53
C CYS A 184 -4.26 4.97 -14.39
N VAL A 185 -3.31 4.38 -13.69
CA VAL A 185 -3.54 3.46 -12.58
C VAL A 185 -3.79 4.21 -11.28
N ARG A 186 -2.90 5.14 -10.97
CA ARG A 186 -2.93 5.99 -9.78
C ARG A 186 -2.20 7.29 -10.06
N VAL A 187 -2.80 8.41 -9.74
CA VAL A 187 -2.12 9.71 -9.73
C VAL A 187 -1.56 9.89 -8.32
N PRO A 188 -0.23 9.86 -8.13
CA PRO A 188 0.37 10.13 -6.84
C PRO A 188 0.06 11.56 -6.37
N ASP A 189 -0.26 11.69 -5.10
CA ASP A 189 -0.52 12.96 -4.44
C ASP A 189 -0.04 12.85 -2.99
N MET A 190 0.94 13.67 -2.65
CA MET A 190 1.65 13.60 -1.38
C MET A 190 0.75 13.65 -0.14
N MET A 191 -0.39 14.29 -0.24
CA MET A 191 -1.34 14.49 0.87
C MET A 191 -2.47 13.46 0.89
N GLN A 192 -2.59 12.61 -0.13
CA GLN A 192 -3.58 11.54 -0.13
C GLN A 192 -3.12 10.38 0.76
N ILE A 193 -4.12 9.66 1.30
CA ILE A 193 -3.86 8.40 1.99
C ILE A 193 -3.10 7.44 1.07
N ASP A 194 -2.10 6.77 1.61
CA ASP A 194 -1.41 5.68 0.94
C ASP A 194 -1.94 4.33 1.40
N ASP A 195 -1.60 3.27 0.65
CA ASP A 195 -1.72 1.92 1.17
C ASP A 195 -0.54 1.58 2.10
N ASP A 196 -0.68 0.51 2.86
CA ASP A 196 0.34 0.05 3.80
C ASP A 196 1.52 -0.68 3.12
N LEU A 197 1.44 -0.94 1.81
CA LEU A 197 2.43 -1.75 1.09
C LEU A 197 3.83 -1.14 1.14
N THR A 198 3.94 0.19 1.05
CA THR A 198 5.24 0.86 1.15
C THR A 198 5.87 0.66 2.53
N LEU A 199 5.06 0.62 3.59
CA LEU A 199 5.52 0.36 4.96
C LEU A 199 5.89 -1.11 5.15
N GLN A 200 5.17 -2.04 4.53
CA GLN A 200 5.48 -3.46 4.55
C GLN A 200 6.86 -3.77 3.93
N LEU A 201 7.30 -3.00 2.93
CA LEU A 201 8.62 -3.18 2.30
C LEU A 201 9.81 -2.96 3.27
N MET A 202 9.60 -2.35 4.43
CA MET A 202 10.64 -2.26 5.46
C MET A 202 10.95 -3.59 6.16
N THR A 203 10.17 -4.63 5.86
CA THR A 203 10.37 -5.98 6.37
C THR A 203 10.62 -6.92 5.18
N PRO A 204 11.76 -7.65 5.18
CA PRO A 204 12.13 -8.46 4.02
C PRO A 204 11.17 -9.63 3.79
N GLN A 205 10.57 -10.23 4.83
CA GLN A 205 9.61 -11.34 4.70
C GLN A 205 8.31 -10.94 3.99
N SER A 206 8.05 -9.65 3.79
CA SER A 206 6.83 -9.21 3.14
C SER A 206 6.70 -9.74 1.71
N PHE A 207 5.63 -10.45 1.43
CA PHE A 207 5.29 -10.88 0.07
C PHE A 207 5.03 -9.70 -0.88
N ALA A 208 4.87 -8.48 -0.35
CA ALA A 208 4.78 -7.27 -1.15
C ALA A 208 6.03 -7.05 -2.02
N TRP A 209 7.23 -7.47 -1.57
CA TRP A 209 8.45 -7.42 -2.38
C TRP A 209 8.31 -8.24 -3.66
N GLY A 210 7.95 -9.51 -3.51
CA GLY A 210 7.76 -10.41 -4.64
C GLY A 210 6.68 -9.94 -5.60
N MET A 211 5.53 -9.57 -5.06
CA MET A 211 4.35 -9.14 -5.83
C MET A 211 4.62 -7.84 -6.62
N LEU A 212 5.11 -6.80 -5.96
CA LEU A 212 5.27 -5.47 -6.57
C LEU A 212 6.47 -5.41 -7.53
N HIS A 213 7.51 -6.20 -7.26
CA HIS A 213 8.75 -6.14 -8.05
C HIS A 213 8.94 -7.35 -8.99
N GLY A 214 7.96 -8.27 -9.04
CA GLY A 214 8.00 -9.45 -9.91
C GLY A 214 9.18 -10.37 -9.57
N LEU A 215 9.39 -10.65 -8.29
CA LEU A 215 10.35 -11.62 -7.77
C LEU A 215 9.57 -12.90 -7.47
N ASP A 216 9.36 -13.71 -8.52
CA ASP A 216 8.33 -14.76 -8.51
C ASP A 216 8.61 -15.87 -7.50
N ASP A 217 9.84 -16.41 -7.45
CA ASP A 217 10.22 -17.48 -6.52
C ASP A 217 10.23 -16.96 -5.08
N TYR A 218 10.73 -15.73 -4.89
CA TYR A 218 10.69 -15.04 -3.60
C TYR A 218 9.26 -14.82 -3.10
N LEU A 219 8.33 -14.49 -4.00
CA LEU A 219 6.92 -14.33 -3.66
C LEU A 219 6.34 -15.61 -3.09
N LEU A 220 6.59 -16.75 -3.75
CA LEU A 220 6.06 -18.05 -3.30
C LEU A 220 6.58 -18.41 -1.92
N GLU A 221 7.89 -18.29 -1.68
CA GLU A 221 8.48 -18.53 -0.37
C GLU A 221 7.90 -17.58 0.71
N SER A 222 7.76 -16.29 0.39
CA SER A 222 7.27 -15.29 1.36
C SER A 222 5.79 -15.43 1.70
N LEU A 223 4.98 -16.06 0.84
CA LEU A 223 3.57 -16.36 1.12
C LEU A 223 3.39 -17.48 2.15
N GLU A 224 4.39 -18.34 2.34
CA GLU A 224 4.40 -19.41 3.33
C GLU A 224 4.91 -18.94 4.71
N GLU A 225 5.44 -17.71 4.80
CA GLU A 225 6.02 -17.18 6.03
C GLU A 225 5.00 -16.40 6.86
N ASP A 226 5.23 -16.40 8.18
CA ASP A 226 4.47 -15.58 9.11
C ASP A 226 4.61 -14.08 8.77
N GLN A 227 3.49 -13.42 8.53
CA GLN A 227 3.44 -11.99 8.23
C GLN A 227 3.26 -11.11 9.48
N THR A 228 3.17 -11.68 10.67
CA THR A 228 3.06 -10.92 11.93
C THR A 228 4.20 -9.91 12.11
N PRO A 229 5.47 -10.24 11.82
CA PRO A 229 6.57 -9.27 11.90
C PRO A 229 6.43 -8.10 10.91
N VAL A 230 5.80 -8.34 9.76
CA VAL A 230 5.55 -7.31 8.73
C VAL A 230 4.56 -6.28 9.26
N TYR A 231 3.41 -6.72 9.77
CA TYR A 231 2.41 -5.81 10.33
C TYR A 231 2.85 -5.19 11.67
N ALA A 232 3.63 -5.89 12.47
CA ALA A 232 4.26 -5.32 13.66
C ALA A 232 5.15 -4.13 13.30
N GLN A 233 5.93 -4.22 12.21
CA GLN A 233 6.74 -3.11 11.72
C GLN A 233 5.86 -1.96 11.17
N VAL A 234 4.77 -2.26 10.48
CA VAL A 234 3.78 -1.25 10.07
C VAL A 234 3.27 -0.50 11.31
N LYS A 235 2.84 -1.22 12.36
CA LYS A 235 2.35 -0.63 13.62
C LYS A 235 3.41 0.24 14.30
N ARG A 236 4.64 -0.24 14.40
CA ARG A 236 5.77 0.54 14.93
C ARG A 236 5.97 1.85 14.16
N THR A 237 5.85 1.81 12.85
CA THR A 237 5.99 3.00 12.02
C THR A 237 4.83 3.97 12.23
N LEU A 238 3.60 3.49 12.37
CA LEU A 238 2.45 4.33 12.71
C LEU A 238 2.62 4.99 14.09
N GLN A 239 3.21 4.29 15.07
CA GLN A 239 3.53 4.86 16.39
C GLN A 239 4.56 6.01 16.28
N VAL A 240 5.59 5.86 15.44
CA VAL A 240 6.55 6.95 15.18
C VAL A 240 5.87 8.14 14.50
N LEU A 241 5.01 7.90 13.51
CA LEU A 241 4.26 8.97 12.84
C LEU A 241 3.33 9.70 13.81
N GLN A 242 2.66 8.97 14.72
CA GLN A 242 1.80 9.54 15.76
C GLN A 242 2.61 10.36 16.76
N TRP A 243 3.76 9.84 17.19
CA TRP A 243 4.68 10.55 18.07
C TRP A 243 5.17 11.86 17.44
N TYR A 244 5.54 11.85 16.15
CA TYR A 244 5.92 13.07 15.43
C TYR A 244 4.77 14.08 15.35
N GLN A 245 3.53 13.64 15.16
CA GLN A 245 2.36 14.52 15.16
C GLN A 245 2.18 15.19 16.52
N ARG A 246 2.28 14.40 17.60
CA ARG A 246 2.18 14.91 18.97
C ARG A 246 3.31 15.90 19.31
N CYS A 247 4.51 15.66 18.85
CA CYS A 247 5.66 16.56 19.08
C CYS A 247 5.68 17.78 18.14
N GLY A 248 4.71 17.94 17.25
CA GLY A 248 4.65 19.06 16.31
C GLY A 248 5.68 19.00 15.17
N HIS A 249 6.37 17.87 14.99
CA HIS A 249 7.35 17.69 13.92
C HIS A 249 6.69 17.37 12.57
N LEU A 250 5.47 16.90 12.57
CA LEU A 250 4.66 16.75 11.38
C LEU A 250 3.57 17.82 11.39
N THR A 251 3.63 18.71 10.43
CA THR A 251 2.49 19.56 10.08
C THR A 251 1.43 18.68 9.42
N SER A 252 0.71 17.89 10.21
CA SER A 252 -0.60 17.49 9.79
C SER A 252 -1.47 18.73 9.84
N PRO A 253 -2.34 18.99 8.86
CA PRO A 253 -3.47 19.85 9.08
C PRO A 253 -4.54 19.09 9.92
N VAL A 254 -4.19 18.65 11.11
CA VAL A 254 -5.17 18.65 12.19
C VAL A 254 -5.46 20.13 12.35
N PRO A 255 -6.67 20.60 12.06
CA PRO A 255 -6.98 22.01 12.21
C PRO A 255 -6.54 22.43 13.61
N LYS A 256 -5.90 23.59 13.72
CA LYS A 256 -5.54 24.21 15.02
C LYS A 256 -6.76 24.40 15.96
N GLU A 257 -7.94 24.18 15.48
CA GLU A 257 -9.24 24.14 16.16
C GLU A 257 -9.42 22.96 17.13
N TYR A 258 -8.48 21.99 17.15
CA TYR A 258 -8.35 21.00 18.23
C TYR A 258 -7.37 21.43 19.33
N GLU A 259 -7.24 22.70 19.58
CA GLU A 259 -7.02 23.12 20.98
C GLU A 259 -8.24 22.66 21.74
N PRO A 260 -8.10 21.94 22.87
CA PRO A 260 -9.26 21.50 23.65
C PRO A 260 -10.05 22.75 24.00
N VAL A 261 -11.15 22.99 23.30
CA VAL A 261 -12.19 23.88 23.80
C VAL A 261 -12.62 23.19 25.09
N GLU A 262 -12.20 23.76 26.21
CA GLU A 262 -12.71 23.40 27.52
C GLU A 262 -14.21 23.60 27.50
N ASN A 263 -14.93 22.60 27.00
CA ASN A 263 -16.38 22.56 27.13
C ASN A 263 -16.68 21.91 28.47
N PRO A 264 -17.11 22.69 29.49
CA PRO A 264 -17.37 22.19 30.83
C PRO A 264 -18.41 21.05 30.90
N MET A 265 -19.23 20.89 29.86
CA MET A 265 -20.26 19.83 29.80
C MET A 265 -19.70 18.47 29.27
N GLU A 266 -18.61 18.44 28.52
CA GLU A 266 -18.02 17.18 28.09
C GLU A 266 -17.09 16.57 29.12
N THR A 267 -16.51 17.37 30.01
CA THR A 267 -15.66 16.93 31.13
C THR A 267 -16.45 16.09 32.17
N GLN A 268 -17.77 16.23 32.23
CA GLN A 268 -18.62 15.47 33.16
C GLN A 268 -18.98 14.08 32.63
N LYS A 269 -18.90 13.82 31.33
CA LYS A 269 -19.29 12.55 30.68
C LYS A 269 -18.16 11.55 30.54
N TYR A 270 -16.91 12.01 30.52
CA TYR A 270 -15.71 11.17 30.29
C TYR A 270 -14.58 11.50 31.27
N GLY A 271 -14.88 11.40 32.57
CA GLY A 271 -13.99 11.71 33.68
C GLY A 271 -12.49 11.57 33.40
N THR A 272 -11.79 12.64 33.68
CA THR A 272 -10.36 12.87 33.98
C THR A 272 -9.65 13.79 32.99
N LYS A 273 -9.10 14.84 33.59
CA LYS A 273 -8.15 15.81 33.02
C LYS A 273 -6.96 15.07 32.38
N SER A 274 -6.60 15.51 31.17
CA SER A 274 -5.42 15.05 30.41
C SER A 274 -5.58 13.78 29.58
N SER A 275 -6.62 13.71 28.75
CA SER A 275 -6.57 12.85 27.58
C SER A 275 -6.11 13.70 26.37
N VAL A 276 -4.82 13.67 26.09
CA VAL A 276 -4.34 13.97 24.74
C VAL A 276 -5.15 13.06 23.83
N LEU A 277 -6.10 13.63 23.09
CA LEU A 277 -6.94 12.87 22.16
C LEU A 277 -6.02 12.21 21.15
N ARG A 278 -5.83 10.90 21.30
CA ARG A 278 -5.02 10.12 20.37
C ARG A 278 -5.81 10.00 19.08
N PRO A 279 -5.25 10.38 17.92
CA PRO A 279 -5.98 10.29 16.69
C PRO A 279 -6.26 8.83 16.36
N GLN A 280 -7.52 8.51 16.03
CA GLN A 280 -7.84 7.22 15.45
C GLN A 280 -7.32 7.16 14.01
N TRP A 281 -6.74 6.03 13.62
CA TRP A 281 -6.17 5.85 12.29
C TRP A 281 -7.20 5.30 11.29
N VAL A 282 -7.12 5.78 10.05
CA VAL A 282 -7.72 5.10 8.89
C VAL A 282 -6.58 4.54 8.05
N LEU A 283 -6.62 3.24 7.82
CA LEU A 283 -5.63 2.49 7.05
C LEU A 283 -6.28 1.90 5.80
N TYR A 284 -5.54 1.84 4.70
CA TYR A 284 -5.92 1.08 3.51
C TYR A 284 -4.95 -0.07 3.32
N CYS A 285 -5.41 -1.29 3.55
CA CYS A 285 -4.60 -2.51 3.60
C CYS A 285 -5.09 -3.53 2.55
N PRO A 286 -4.73 -3.35 1.27
CA PRO A 286 -5.25 -4.18 0.18
C PRO A 286 -4.73 -5.62 0.20
N PHE A 287 -3.63 -5.92 0.89
CA PHE A 287 -3.06 -7.25 0.99
C PHE A 287 -3.39 -7.96 2.31
N ALA A 288 -4.08 -7.30 3.24
CA ALA A 288 -4.45 -7.89 4.53
C ALA A 288 -5.31 -9.17 4.39
N ILE A 289 -6.01 -9.34 3.27
CA ILE A 289 -6.78 -10.55 2.99
C ILE A 289 -5.91 -11.80 2.72
N LEU A 290 -4.61 -11.62 2.44
CA LEU A 290 -3.67 -12.72 2.20
C LEU A 290 -3.08 -13.29 3.49
N SER A 291 -3.19 -12.57 4.61
CA SER A 291 -2.67 -12.91 5.93
C SER A 291 -3.55 -12.30 7.02
N SER A 292 -4.82 -12.69 7.00
CA SER A 292 -5.86 -12.11 7.88
C SER A 292 -5.59 -12.35 9.36
N ASP A 293 -5.03 -13.50 9.71
CA ASP A 293 -4.61 -13.89 11.04
C ASP A 293 -3.49 -12.97 11.57
N ALA A 294 -2.37 -12.89 10.83
CA ALA A 294 -1.24 -12.05 11.19
C ALA A 294 -1.64 -10.56 11.32
N PHE A 295 -2.52 -10.10 10.43
CA PHE A 295 -3.03 -8.73 10.50
C PHE A 295 -3.87 -8.50 11.77
N ASN A 296 -4.79 -9.44 12.08
CA ASN A 296 -5.64 -9.34 13.27
C ASN A 296 -4.85 -9.49 14.57
N ASP A 297 -3.81 -10.31 14.61
CA ASP A 297 -2.95 -10.46 15.79
C ASP A 297 -2.25 -9.15 16.16
N VAL A 298 -1.88 -8.36 15.16
CA VAL A 298 -1.26 -7.04 15.38
C VAL A 298 -2.28 -5.94 15.68
N PHE A 299 -3.48 -6.00 15.07
CA PHE A 299 -4.55 -5.04 15.24
C PHE A 299 -5.86 -5.71 15.73
N PRO A 300 -5.85 -6.31 16.93
CA PRO A 300 -6.97 -7.15 17.40
C PRO A 300 -8.27 -6.37 17.66
N ASP A 301 -8.18 -5.07 17.83
CA ASP A 301 -9.29 -4.15 18.06
C ASP A 301 -9.73 -3.36 16.80
N MET A 302 -9.23 -3.72 15.63
CA MET A 302 -9.56 -3.02 14.38
C MET A 302 -11.05 -3.04 14.09
N ARG A 303 -11.52 -2.00 13.38
CA ARG A 303 -12.85 -1.93 12.77
C ARG A 303 -12.71 -1.97 11.27
N ALA A 304 -13.21 -3.02 10.64
CA ALA A 304 -12.95 -3.29 9.23
C ALA A 304 -14.08 -2.83 8.31
N ILE A 305 -13.71 -2.28 7.17
CA ILE A 305 -14.59 -2.00 6.03
C ILE A 305 -14.07 -2.84 4.88
N TRP A 306 -14.77 -3.93 4.57
CA TRP A 306 -14.39 -4.82 3.48
C TRP A 306 -15.09 -4.42 2.18
N VAL A 307 -14.31 -3.95 1.21
CA VAL A 307 -14.83 -3.53 -0.10
C VAL A 307 -14.79 -4.69 -1.08
N HIS A 308 -15.98 -5.16 -1.48
CA HIS A 308 -16.17 -6.29 -2.38
C HIS A 308 -16.23 -5.87 -3.84
N ARG A 309 -15.48 -6.59 -4.68
CA ARG A 309 -15.53 -6.49 -6.14
C ARG A 309 -15.15 -7.82 -6.76
N ALA A 310 -15.80 -8.20 -7.87
CA ALA A 310 -15.54 -9.44 -8.56
C ALA A 310 -14.06 -9.59 -8.96
N LEU A 311 -13.47 -10.77 -8.70
CA LEU A 311 -12.11 -11.14 -9.09
C LEU A 311 -11.86 -10.88 -10.57
N SER A 312 -12.82 -11.22 -11.44
CA SER A 312 -12.78 -10.97 -12.89
C SER A 312 -12.57 -9.49 -13.28
N GLN A 313 -12.81 -8.56 -12.38
CA GLN A 313 -12.58 -7.14 -12.59
C GLN A 313 -11.35 -6.62 -11.86
N CYS A 314 -10.98 -7.21 -10.72
CA CYS A 314 -9.81 -6.82 -9.92
C CYS A 314 -8.51 -7.30 -10.56
N ILE A 315 -8.45 -8.60 -10.90
CA ILE A 315 -7.22 -9.25 -11.36
C ILE A 315 -6.65 -8.61 -12.64
N PRO A 316 -7.44 -8.38 -13.72
CA PRO A 316 -6.92 -7.70 -14.91
C PRO A 316 -6.38 -6.30 -14.63
N SER A 317 -7.05 -5.56 -13.74
CA SER A 317 -6.63 -4.22 -13.35
C SER A 317 -5.34 -4.22 -12.51
N LEU A 318 -5.16 -5.25 -11.66
CA LEU A 318 -3.93 -5.42 -10.89
C LEU A 318 -2.78 -5.83 -11.79
N CYS A 319 -2.95 -6.81 -12.66
CA CYS A 319 -1.93 -7.23 -13.64
C CYS A 319 -1.48 -6.05 -14.51
N SER A 320 -2.41 -5.18 -14.95
CA SER A 320 -2.06 -3.96 -15.69
C SER A 320 -1.10 -3.06 -14.90
N SER A 321 -1.33 -2.90 -13.61
CA SER A 321 -0.46 -2.10 -12.74
C SER A 321 0.93 -2.73 -12.58
N LEU A 322 0.98 -4.04 -12.35
CA LEU A 322 2.23 -4.79 -12.20
C LEU A 322 3.06 -4.79 -13.49
N CYS A 323 2.41 -4.91 -14.66
CA CYS A 323 3.08 -4.82 -15.95
C CYS A 323 3.79 -3.48 -16.18
N LEU A 324 3.13 -2.36 -15.84
CA LEU A 324 3.70 -1.04 -15.98
C LEU A 324 4.93 -0.83 -15.07
N HIS A 325 4.93 -1.41 -13.89
CA HIS A 325 6.10 -1.42 -13.01
C HIS A 325 7.22 -2.30 -13.56
N ASN A 326 6.91 -3.52 -13.96
CA ASN A 326 7.92 -4.45 -14.48
C ASN A 326 8.61 -3.96 -15.75
N ALA A 327 7.91 -3.23 -16.62
CA ALA A 327 8.50 -2.66 -17.82
C ALA A 327 9.66 -1.68 -17.52
N LEU A 328 9.62 -0.99 -16.37
CA LEU A 328 10.74 -0.14 -15.92
C LEU A 328 11.97 -0.95 -15.52
N TYR A 329 11.79 -2.16 -15.01
CA TYR A 329 12.91 -3.01 -14.61
C TYR A 329 13.51 -3.75 -15.82
N THR A 330 12.65 -4.38 -16.60
CA THR A 330 13.07 -5.28 -17.68
C THR A 330 13.46 -4.55 -18.97
N GLY A 331 13.05 -3.29 -19.14
CA GLY A 331 13.23 -2.57 -20.39
C GLY A 331 12.44 -3.16 -21.57
N LYS A 332 11.49 -4.05 -21.29
CA LYS A 332 10.64 -4.73 -22.28
C LYS A 332 9.21 -4.80 -21.79
N PRO A 333 8.21 -4.60 -22.66
CA PRO A 333 6.83 -4.94 -22.32
C PRO A 333 6.71 -6.46 -22.17
N PRO A 334 5.81 -6.96 -21.31
CA PRO A 334 5.57 -8.40 -21.19
C PRO A 334 4.97 -8.97 -22.49
N THR A 335 5.34 -10.20 -22.81
CA THR A 335 4.72 -10.98 -23.89
C THR A 335 3.33 -11.47 -23.47
N ASP A 336 2.50 -11.90 -24.43
CA ASP A 336 1.17 -12.45 -24.14
C ASP A 336 1.25 -13.68 -23.23
N ALA A 337 2.26 -14.55 -23.40
CA ALA A 337 2.51 -15.69 -22.54
C ALA A 337 2.87 -15.28 -21.09
N GLN A 338 3.69 -14.25 -20.91
CA GLN A 338 4.01 -13.71 -19.59
C GLN A 338 2.81 -13.04 -18.94
N LEU A 339 1.95 -12.38 -19.70
CA LEU A 339 0.69 -11.80 -19.21
C LEU A 339 -0.28 -12.90 -18.73
N ALA A 340 -0.39 -14.00 -19.48
CA ALA A 340 -1.24 -15.12 -19.10
C ALA A 340 -0.76 -15.77 -17.79
N LEU A 341 0.56 -16.08 -17.71
CA LEU A 341 1.17 -16.66 -16.52
C LEU A 341 1.01 -15.75 -15.29
N MET A 342 1.21 -14.45 -15.45
CA MET A 342 0.96 -13.47 -14.39
C MET A 342 -0.50 -13.48 -13.95
N GLY A 343 -1.44 -13.54 -14.90
CA GLY A 343 -2.87 -13.60 -14.62
C GLY A 343 -3.26 -14.83 -13.83
N GLU A 344 -2.76 -16.00 -14.19
CA GLU A 344 -3.00 -17.27 -13.50
C GLU A 344 -2.42 -17.21 -12.06
N LYS A 345 -1.18 -16.73 -11.90
CA LYS A 345 -0.53 -16.59 -10.60
C LYS A 345 -1.30 -15.63 -9.69
N VAL A 346 -1.58 -14.42 -10.17
CA VAL A 346 -2.28 -13.39 -9.39
C VAL A 346 -3.70 -13.85 -9.03
N LEU A 347 -4.38 -14.54 -9.94
CA LEU A 347 -5.70 -15.12 -9.67
C LEU A 347 -5.61 -16.21 -8.60
N GLY A 348 -4.63 -17.10 -8.66
CA GLY A 348 -4.44 -18.15 -7.66
C GLY A 348 -4.21 -17.55 -6.27
N ILE A 349 -3.26 -16.62 -6.14
CA ILE A 349 -2.91 -15.99 -4.86
C ILE A 349 -4.12 -15.24 -4.26
N PHE A 350 -4.76 -14.35 -5.02
CA PHE A 350 -5.87 -13.56 -4.48
C PHE A 350 -7.19 -14.31 -4.41
N GLY A 351 -7.36 -15.38 -5.19
CA GLY A 351 -8.50 -16.30 -5.08
C GLY A 351 -8.43 -17.04 -3.75
N SER A 352 -7.33 -17.75 -3.50
CA SER A 352 -7.11 -18.49 -2.25
C SER A 352 -7.09 -17.56 -1.03
N GLY A 353 -6.46 -16.37 -1.17
CA GLY A 353 -6.45 -15.39 -0.09
C GLY A 353 -7.84 -14.82 0.23
N ALA A 354 -8.72 -14.66 -0.77
CA ALA A 354 -10.10 -14.24 -0.54
C ALA A 354 -10.92 -15.35 0.14
N GLU A 355 -10.77 -16.61 -0.27
CA GLU A 355 -11.39 -17.76 0.39
C GLU A 355 -10.94 -17.87 1.85
N TYR A 356 -9.63 -17.81 2.09
CA TYR A 356 -9.06 -17.81 3.44
C TYR A 356 -9.60 -16.68 4.31
N ALA A 357 -9.65 -15.44 3.79
CA ALA A 357 -10.17 -14.31 4.54
C ALA A 357 -11.67 -14.42 4.84
N ILE A 358 -12.47 -14.99 3.93
CA ILE A 358 -13.90 -15.27 4.17
C ILE A 358 -14.07 -16.26 5.31
N ASP A 359 -13.32 -17.36 5.30
CA ASP A 359 -13.37 -18.38 6.34
C ASP A 359 -12.91 -17.81 7.68
N TYR A 360 -11.80 -17.08 7.69
CA TYR A 360 -11.24 -16.47 8.89
C TYR A 360 -12.18 -15.44 9.54
N TYR A 361 -12.69 -14.49 8.75
CA TYR A 361 -13.57 -13.45 9.26
C TYR A 361 -15.04 -13.89 9.38
N GLY A 362 -15.42 -15.05 8.84
CA GLY A 362 -16.76 -15.62 9.00
C GLY A 362 -17.15 -15.90 10.45
N GLY A 363 -16.15 -16.15 11.31
CA GLY A 363 -16.32 -16.29 12.77
C GLY A 363 -16.27 -14.98 13.58
N PHE A 364 -16.00 -13.85 12.94
CA PHE A 364 -15.94 -12.55 13.60
C PHE A 364 -17.35 -12.04 13.93
N ASP A 365 -17.45 -11.24 14.99
CA ASP A 365 -18.66 -10.45 15.23
C ASP A 365 -18.80 -9.38 14.13
N GLN A 366 -19.40 -9.80 13.03
CA GLN A 366 -19.62 -8.95 11.87
C GLN A 366 -20.54 -7.75 12.16
N GLN A 367 -21.35 -7.82 13.22
CA GLN A 367 -22.29 -6.75 13.56
C GLN A 367 -21.61 -5.52 14.18
N THR A 368 -20.51 -5.72 14.91
CA THR A 368 -19.86 -4.62 15.64
C THR A 368 -18.51 -4.20 15.09
N ARG A 369 -17.78 -5.10 14.40
CA ARG A 369 -16.40 -4.89 14.02
C ARG A 369 -16.15 -4.84 12.52
N MET A 370 -17.04 -5.39 11.69
CA MET A 370 -16.84 -5.47 10.25
C MET A 370 -18.10 -5.06 9.49
N VAL A 371 -17.93 -4.24 8.47
CA VAL A 371 -18.98 -3.87 7.52
C VAL A 371 -18.54 -4.17 6.10
N HIS A 372 -19.50 -4.58 5.27
CA HIS A 372 -19.26 -4.97 3.90
C HIS A 372 -19.81 -3.92 2.93
N TRP A 373 -18.97 -3.43 2.02
CA TRP A 373 -19.35 -2.47 0.99
C TRP A 373 -19.24 -3.07 -0.39
N SER A 374 -20.26 -2.93 -1.21
CA SER A 374 -20.13 -3.30 -2.62
C SER A 374 -19.36 -2.22 -3.41
N ASN A 375 -18.51 -2.62 -4.35
CA ASN A 375 -17.85 -1.67 -5.26
C ASN A 375 -18.85 -0.77 -6.02
N ARG A 376 -20.06 -1.30 -6.32
CA ARG A 376 -21.12 -0.54 -6.97
C ARG A 376 -21.57 0.63 -6.11
N ASP A 377 -21.78 0.38 -4.82
CA ASP A 377 -22.26 1.39 -3.88
C ASP A 377 -21.14 2.38 -3.53
N VAL A 378 -19.90 1.91 -3.39
CA VAL A 378 -18.73 2.78 -3.24
C VAL A 378 -18.63 3.80 -4.39
N LYS A 379 -18.86 3.37 -5.64
CA LYS A 379 -18.84 4.29 -6.79
C LYS A 379 -19.95 5.32 -6.79
N ARG A 380 -21.11 4.95 -6.30
CA ARG A 380 -22.34 5.78 -6.38
C ARG A 380 -22.58 6.61 -5.14
N HIS A 381 -22.26 6.06 -3.97
CA HIS A 381 -22.75 6.55 -2.69
C HIS A 381 -21.68 6.52 -1.58
N CYS A 382 -20.39 6.66 -1.91
CA CYS A 382 -19.29 6.47 -0.98
C CYS A 382 -19.42 7.31 0.30
N THR A 383 -19.70 8.60 0.17
CA THR A 383 -19.90 9.50 1.31
C THR A 383 -21.03 9.04 2.23
N ARG A 384 -22.18 8.63 1.64
CA ARG A 384 -23.32 8.12 2.42
C ARG A 384 -23.00 6.82 3.14
N LEU A 385 -22.27 5.89 2.48
CA LEU A 385 -21.81 4.65 3.11
C LEU A 385 -20.87 4.97 4.28
N ALA A 386 -19.89 5.84 4.06
CA ALA A 386 -18.95 6.25 5.08
C ALA A 386 -19.64 6.88 6.30
N GLN A 387 -20.61 7.80 6.08
CA GLN A 387 -21.39 8.40 7.17
C GLN A 387 -22.14 7.35 7.99
N LYS A 388 -22.82 6.40 7.33
CA LYS A 388 -23.55 5.33 8.00
C LYS A 388 -22.62 4.41 8.80
N THR A 389 -21.49 4.04 8.20
CA THR A 389 -20.52 3.16 8.84
C THR A 389 -19.83 3.81 10.03
N LEU A 390 -19.46 5.10 9.91
CA LEU A 390 -18.88 5.82 11.03
C LEU A 390 -19.86 5.97 12.18
N ALA A 391 -21.13 6.28 11.90
CA ALA A 391 -22.20 6.30 12.92
C ALA A 391 -22.40 4.91 13.57
N HIS A 392 -22.36 3.82 12.78
CA HIS A 392 -22.40 2.44 13.28
C HIS A 392 -21.21 2.13 14.21
N PHE A 393 -20.04 2.66 13.91
CA PHE A 393 -18.86 2.56 14.78
C PHE A 393 -18.89 3.54 15.97
N GLY A 394 -19.98 4.27 16.19
CA GLY A 394 -20.12 5.24 17.27
C GLY A 394 -19.36 6.55 17.04
N ILE A 395 -19.03 6.86 15.78
CA ILE A 395 -18.31 8.08 15.40
C ILE A 395 -19.28 9.04 14.72
N ASP A 396 -19.68 10.07 15.45
CA ASP A 396 -20.58 11.09 14.92
C ASP A 396 -19.83 12.14 14.11
N LEU A 397 -20.45 12.52 12.97
CA LEU A 397 -19.94 13.56 12.10
C LEU A 397 -20.80 14.80 12.22
N ASP A 398 -20.19 15.94 12.49
CA ASP A 398 -20.83 17.24 12.35
C ASP A 398 -21.07 17.62 10.89
N ARG A 399 -21.79 18.74 10.66
CA ARG A 399 -22.09 19.22 9.31
C ARG A 399 -20.84 19.57 8.51
N PHE A 400 -19.85 20.16 9.14
CA PHE A 400 -18.60 20.59 8.48
C PHE A 400 -17.83 19.38 7.96
N ARG A 401 -17.65 18.34 8.76
CA ARG A 401 -16.93 17.11 8.38
C ARG A 401 -17.64 16.33 7.30
N ARG A 402 -18.96 16.29 7.31
CA ARG A 402 -19.78 15.73 6.21
C ARG A 402 -19.52 16.48 4.90
N MET A 403 -19.45 17.81 4.94
CA MET A 403 -19.13 18.62 3.76
C MET A 403 -17.71 18.38 3.27
N GLN A 404 -16.72 18.24 4.17
CA GLN A 404 -15.35 17.89 3.78
C GLN A 404 -15.30 16.55 3.03
N MET A 405 -16.02 15.54 3.49
CA MET A 405 -16.10 14.25 2.81
C MET A 405 -16.73 14.35 1.42
N ILE A 406 -17.79 15.15 1.25
CA ILE A 406 -18.42 15.40 -0.06
C ILE A 406 -17.41 16.08 -1.00
N ASN A 407 -16.72 17.11 -0.53
CA ASN A 407 -15.70 17.82 -1.30
C ASN A 407 -14.54 16.88 -1.69
N GLY A 408 -14.06 16.08 -0.76
CA GLY A 408 -13.02 15.10 -1.02
C GLY A 408 -13.42 14.05 -2.05
N GLN A 409 -14.67 13.58 -2.01
CA GLN A 409 -15.24 12.70 -3.03
C GLN A 409 -15.24 13.36 -4.40
N THR A 410 -15.73 14.58 -4.49
CA THR A 410 -15.82 15.34 -5.75
C THR A 410 -14.44 15.56 -6.34
N GLN A 411 -13.49 16.05 -5.56
CA GLN A 411 -12.11 16.28 -6.01
C GLN A 411 -11.42 14.98 -6.49
N TYR A 412 -11.71 13.84 -5.85
CA TYR A 412 -11.15 12.56 -6.27
C TYR A 412 -11.74 12.08 -7.61
N ILE A 413 -13.03 12.30 -7.85
CA ILE A 413 -13.74 11.89 -9.07
C ILE A 413 -13.33 12.77 -10.25
N GLU A 414 -13.14 14.07 -10.05
CA GLU A 414 -12.81 15.05 -11.10
C GLU A 414 -11.36 14.92 -11.61
N LYS A 415 -10.48 14.20 -10.90
CA LYS A 415 -9.12 13.95 -11.40
C LYS A 415 -9.17 13.13 -12.69
N PRO A 416 -8.68 13.67 -13.83
CA PRO A 416 -8.73 12.96 -15.11
C PRO A 416 -7.92 11.67 -15.03
N ARG A 417 -8.55 10.56 -15.40
CA ARG A 417 -7.93 9.23 -15.46
C ARG A 417 -8.05 8.70 -16.89
N PRO A 418 -6.94 8.62 -17.61
CA PRO A 418 -6.95 7.95 -18.89
C PRO A 418 -7.39 6.50 -18.73
N ALA A 419 -8.19 5.99 -19.66
CA ALA A 419 -8.73 4.64 -19.59
C ALA A 419 -7.72 3.64 -20.21
N ALA A 420 -6.93 2.97 -19.39
CA ALA A 420 -6.19 1.78 -19.81
C ALA A 420 -6.74 0.56 -19.06
N ARG A 421 -7.22 -0.46 -19.79
CA ARG A 421 -7.75 -1.70 -19.19
C ARG A 421 -7.30 -2.91 -19.98
N LEU A 422 -6.59 -3.84 -19.32
CA LEU A 422 -6.54 -5.23 -19.76
C LEU A 422 -7.93 -5.84 -19.59
N THR A 423 -8.36 -6.67 -20.54
CA THR A 423 -9.62 -7.41 -20.42
C THR A 423 -9.32 -8.85 -20.00
N VAL A 424 -10.26 -9.47 -19.30
CA VAL A 424 -10.20 -10.90 -18.90
C VAL A 424 -9.90 -11.81 -20.09
N ALA A 425 -10.38 -11.45 -21.29
CA ALA A 425 -10.16 -12.23 -22.50
C ALA A 425 -8.68 -12.43 -22.84
N VAL A 426 -7.81 -11.48 -22.48
CA VAL A 426 -6.37 -11.57 -22.74
C VAL A 426 -5.67 -12.48 -21.73
N LEU A 427 -6.12 -12.46 -20.49
CA LEU A 427 -5.58 -13.31 -19.43
C LEU A 427 -6.03 -14.78 -19.59
N CYS A 428 -7.23 -15.00 -20.16
CA CYS A 428 -7.81 -16.35 -20.37
C CYS A 428 -7.51 -16.93 -21.76
N ALA A 429 -7.05 -16.15 -22.72
CA ALA A 429 -6.87 -16.63 -24.12
C ALA A 429 -5.68 -17.58 -24.29
N ALA A 430 -4.77 -17.66 -23.35
CA ALA A 430 -3.54 -18.42 -23.50
C ALA A 430 -3.67 -19.92 -23.14
N ARG A 431 -4.59 -20.33 -22.28
CA ARG A 431 -4.89 -21.77 -21.99
C ARG A 431 -6.24 -21.85 -21.30
N GLY A 432 -7.27 -22.44 -21.92
CA GLY A 432 -8.47 -23.05 -21.37
C GLY A 432 -8.91 -22.73 -19.92
N CYS A 433 -8.63 -21.52 -19.44
CA CYS A 433 -8.96 -21.10 -18.07
C CYS A 433 -10.47 -21.18 -17.90
N ASP A 434 -10.94 -22.02 -16.98
CA ASP A 434 -12.35 -22.26 -16.76
C ASP A 434 -13.01 -20.98 -16.28
N ARG A 435 -13.79 -20.34 -17.16
CA ARG A 435 -14.60 -19.16 -16.84
C ARG A 435 -15.50 -19.37 -15.62
N ARG A 436 -15.81 -20.62 -15.26
CA ARG A 436 -16.65 -20.98 -14.12
C ARG A 436 -15.94 -20.70 -12.79
N ARG A 437 -14.62 -20.88 -12.69
CA ARG A 437 -13.85 -20.49 -11.49
C ARG A 437 -13.87 -18.99 -11.23
N LEU A 438 -13.89 -18.18 -12.30
CA LEU A 438 -13.97 -16.73 -12.19
C LEU A 438 -15.37 -16.20 -11.87
N GLN A 439 -16.42 -16.98 -12.19
CA GLN A 439 -17.82 -16.59 -11.98
C GLN A 439 -18.42 -17.18 -10.70
N GLY A 440 -17.83 -18.27 -10.16
CA GLY A 440 -18.37 -19.01 -9.02
C GLY A 440 -18.04 -18.42 -7.64
N LEU A 441 -17.04 -17.56 -7.54
CA LEU A 441 -16.73 -16.83 -6.31
C LEU A 441 -17.62 -15.59 -6.18
N HIS A 442 -18.91 -15.82 -5.95
CA HIS A 442 -19.79 -14.80 -5.39
C HIS A 442 -19.42 -14.65 -3.91
N LEU A 443 -18.63 -13.64 -3.60
CA LEU A 443 -18.48 -13.17 -2.22
C LEU A 443 -19.89 -12.81 -1.72
N PRO A 444 -20.32 -13.29 -0.54
CA PRO A 444 -21.60 -12.90 0.01
C PRO A 444 -21.67 -11.38 0.14
N VAL A 445 -22.73 -10.79 -0.37
CA VAL A 445 -23.01 -9.34 -0.31
C VAL A 445 -23.82 -9.06 0.94
#